data_8f47a10290378611f6ff744fb2fea831
#
_entry.id   8f47a10290378611f6ff744fb2fea831
#
_cell.length_a   1.000
_cell.length_b   1.000
_cell.length_c   1.000
_cell.angle_alpha   90.00
_cell.angle_beta   90.00
_cell.angle_gamma   90.00
#
_symmetry.space_group_name_H-M   'P 1'
#
loop_
_entity.id
_entity.type
_entity.pdbx_description
1 polymer ?
#
loop_
_entity_poly.entity_id
_entity_poly.type
_entity_poly.pdbx_seq_one_letter_code
_entity_poly.pdbx_strand_id
1 'polypeptide(L)'
;QLGDTAAAQQTFNKLIPQAKSQPPSMESAMVLRDGAKFEAQAGDPKQALETYKDAMVASGVTTTRPQDNDTFTRLTRNDEKDDWLKRGVRSDAADLYRQQDLNVTLEHDYWGSSGTGGYSDLKAHTTMLQVDAPYSDGRMFFRSDFVNMNVGSFSTNADGKWDDNWGTCILQDCSGNRSQSDSGASVAVGWRNDVWSWDIGTTPMGFNVVDVVGGISYSDDIGPLGYTVNAHRRPISSSLLAFGGQKDSPSNTGKKWGGVRADGVGLSLSYDKGEANGVWASLSGDQLTGKNVEDNWRVRWMTGYYYKV
;
A
#
# COMPACT_ATOMS: atom_id res chain seq x y z
N GLN A 1 -0.52 -29.61 6.14
CA GLN A 1 -0.03 -28.28 6.49
C GLN A 1 1.40 -28.25 7.05
N LEU A 2 2.09 -29.35 7.07
CA LEU A 2 3.47 -29.45 7.59
C LEU A 2 4.55 -29.27 6.52
N GLY A 3 4.27 -28.49 5.48
CA GLY A 3 5.25 -28.16 4.46
C GLY A 3 5.40 -29.15 3.31
N ASP A 4 4.67 -30.25 3.32
CA ASP A 4 4.68 -31.22 2.21
C ASP A 4 3.55 -30.92 1.21
N THR A 5 3.78 -29.95 0.34
CA THR A 5 2.81 -29.52 -0.67
C THR A 5 2.49 -30.64 -1.67
N ALA A 6 3.45 -31.49 -2.01
CA ALA A 6 3.24 -32.59 -2.97
C ALA A 6 2.31 -33.67 -2.41
N ALA A 7 2.48 -34.04 -1.14
CA ALA A 7 1.59 -34.99 -0.48
C ALA A 7 0.17 -34.45 -0.31
N ALA A 8 0.04 -33.18 0.06
CA ALA A 8 -1.24 -32.49 0.15
C ALA A 8 -1.95 -32.46 -1.20
N GLN A 9 -1.23 -32.14 -2.28
CA GLN A 9 -1.78 -32.11 -3.63
C GLN A 9 -2.34 -33.46 -4.03
N GLN A 10 -1.61 -34.56 -3.78
CA GLN A 10 -2.07 -35.93 -4.08
C GLN A 10 -3.31 -36.30 -3.28
N THR A 11 -3.36 -35.94 -2.00
CA THR A 11 -4.50 -36.20 -1.15
C THR A 11 -5.75 -35.48 -1.64
N PHE A 12 -5.66 -34.21 -1.94
CA PHE A 12 -6.79 -33.42 -2.43
C PHE A 12 -7.22 -33.80 -3.85
N ASN A 13 -6.30 -34.21 -4.71
CA ASN A 13 -6.63 -34.77 -6.04
C ASN A 13 -7.56 -35.96 -5.98
N LYS A 14 -7.52 -36.71 -4.88
CA LYS A 14 -8.42 -37.87 -4.65
C LYS A 14 -9.69 -37.44 -3.92
N LEU A 15 -9.58 -36.59 -2.90
CA LEU A 15 -10.68 -36.26 -2.00
C LEU A 15 -11.69 -35.31 -2.62
N ILE A 16 -11.24 -34.33 -3.39
CA ILE A 16 -12.13 -33.31 -3.97
C ILE A 16 -13.15 -33.93 -4.94
N PRO A 17 -12.75 -34.76 -5.93
CA PRO A 17 -13.72 -35.43 -6.80
C PRO A 17 -14.69 -36.33 -6.05
N GLN A 18 -14.25 -37.03 -5.02
CA GLN A 18 -15.13 -37.87 -4.19
C GLN A 18 -16.17 -37.01 -3.46
N ALA A 19 -15.75 -35.89 -2.86
CA ALA A 19 -16.65 -35.02 -2.13
C ALA A 19 -17.68 -34.35 -3.05
N LYS A 20 -17.30 -34.03 -4.30
CA LYS A 20 -18.22 -33.47 -5.30
C LYS A 20 -19.30 -34.47 -5.73
N SER A 21 -18.99 -35.77 -5.75
CA SER A 21 -19.91 -36.82 -6.19
C SER A 21 -20.79 -37.34 -5.06
N GLN A 22 -20.50 -36.98 -3.79
CA GLN A 22 -21.28 -37.40 -2.64
C GLN A 22 -22.48 -36.47 -2.38
N PRO A 23 -23.54 -36.99 -1.71
CA PRO A 23 -24.61 -36.14 -1.24
C PRO A 23 -24.09 -35.04 -0.29
N PRO A 24 -24.76 -33.88 -0.22
CA PRO A 24 -24.37 -32.82 0.70
C PRO A 24 -24.28 -33.34 2.15
N SER A 25 -23.14 -33.11 2.79
CA SER A 25 -22.88 -33.51 4.17
C SER A 25 -21.84 -32.59 4.79
N MET A 26 -21.73 -32.60 6.11
CA MET A 26 -20.69 -31.85 6.81
C MET A 26 -19.28 -32.30 6.40
N GLU A 27 -19.09 -33.60 6.23
CA GLU A 27 -17.80 -34.16 5.84
C GLU A 27 -17.36 -33.73 4.44
N SER A 28 -18.26 -33.83 3.46
CA SER A 28 -17.97 -33.37 2.09
C SER A 28 -17.75 -31.88 2.02
N ALA A 29 -18.50 -31.08 2.80
CA ALA A 29 -18.33 -29.64 2.87
C ALA A 29 -16.96 -29.26 3.46
N MET A 30 -16.51 -29.95 4.50
CA MET A 30 -15.19 -29.69 5.10
C MET A 30 -14.05 -30.03 4.13
N VAL A 31 -14.15 -31.15 3.43
CA VAL A 31 -13.15 -31.54 2.40
C VAL A 31 -13.09 -30.50 1.29
N LEU A 32 -14.23 -30.04 0.78
CA LEU A 32 -14.30 -29.04 -0.29
C LEU A 32 -13.79 -27.69 0.16
N ARG A 33 -14.11 -27.27 1.38
CA ARG A 33 -13.60 -26.03 1.96
C ARG A 33 -12.08 -26.06 2.11
N ASP A 34 -11.54 -27.12 2.71
CA ASP A 34 -10.10 -27.28 2.91
C ASP A 34 -9.35 -27.43 1.58
N GLY A 35 -9.95 -28.16 0.64
CA GLY A 35 -9.42 -28.31 -0.70
C GLY A 35 -9.36 -26.98 -1.47
N ALA A 36 -10.40 -26.17 -1.35
CA ALA A 36 -10.42 -24.84 -1.96
C ALA A 36 -9.34 -23.92 -1.38
N LYS A 37 -9.14 -23.93 -0.06
CA LYS A 37 -8.03 -23.20 0.57
C LYS A 37 -6.68 -23.66 0.04
N PHE A 38 -6.49 -24.95 -0.07
CA PHE A 38 -5.25 -25.50 -0.61
C PHE A 38 -5.03 -25.09 -2.06
N GLU A 39 -6.04 -25.20 -2.91
CA GLU A 39 -5.95 -24.79 -4.33
C GLU A 39 -5.57 -23.31 -4.46
N ALA A 40 -6.16 -22.42 -3.64
CA ALA A 40 -5.82 -21.01 -3.62
C ALA A 40 -4.36 -20.77 -3.22
N GLN A 41 -3.88 -21.45 -2.18
CA GLN A 41 -2.50 -21.34 -1.71
C GLN A 41 -1.50 -21.96 -2.69
N ALA A 42 -1.91 -22.97 -3.45
CA ALA A 42 -1.09 -23.60 -4.47
C ALA A 42 -1.02 -22.81 -5.79
N GLY A 43 -1.68 -21.65 -5.87
CA GLY A 43 -1.62 -20.78 -7.03
C GLY A 43 -2.70 -20.97 -8.07
N ASP A 44 -3.79 -21.68 -7.74
CA ASP A 44 -4.95 -21.86 -8.63
C ASP A 44 -6.23 -21.27 -8.00
N PRO A 45 -6.32 -19.94 -7.88
CA PRO A 45 -7.47 -19.30 -7.25
C PRO A 45 -8.77 -19.45 -8.05
N LYS A 46 -8.69 -19.58 -9.37
CA LYS A 46 -9.88 -19.78 -10.20
C LYS A 46 -10.53 -21.13 -9.90
N GLN A 47 -9.73 -22.19 -9.82
CA GLN A 47 -10.20 -23.52 -9.44
C GLN A 47 -10.71 -23.52 -8.00
N ALA A 48 -10.06 -22.80 -7.10
CA ALA A 48 -10.48 -22.65 -5.72
C ALA A 48 -11.89 -22.02 -5.61
N LEU A 49 -12.19 -21.00 -6.40
CA LEU A 49 -13.54 -20.41 -6.45
C LEU A 49 -14.59 -21.43 -6.91
N GLU A 50 -14.27 -22.23 -7.90
CA GLU A 50 -15.17 -23.32 -8.35
C GLU A 50 -15.40 -24.36 -7.24
N THR A 51 -14.36 -24.72 -6.50
CA THR A 51 -14.46 -25.64 -5.37
C THR A 51 -15.27 -25.05 -4.21
N TYR A 52 -15.19 -23.73 -3.95
CA TYR A 52 -16.04 -23.08 -2.96
C TYR A 52 -17.52 -23.09 -3.37
N LYS A 53 -17.84 -23.00 -4.65
CA LYS A 53 -19.21 -23.14 -5.13
C LYS A 53 -19.79 -24.53 -4.77
N ASP A 54 -18.97 -25.58 -4.94
CA ASP A 54 -19.35 -26.93 -4.53
C ASP A 54 -19.46 -27.05 -2.99
N ALA A 55 -18.59 -26.38 -2.25
CA ALA A 55 -18.66 -26.33 -0.79
C ALA A 55 -19.93 -25.61 -0.29
N MET A 56 -20.41 -24.59 -0.99
CA MET A 56 -21.67 -23.92 -0.68
C MET A 56 -22.86 -24.87 -0.78
N VAL A 57 -22.89 -25.73 -1.77
CA VAL A 57 -23.93 -26.76 -1.91
C VAL A 57 -23.80 -27.82 -0.80
N ALA A 58 -22.59 -28.34 -0.60
CA ALA A 58 -22.35 -29.41 0.37
C ALA A 58 -22.62 -28.96 1.81
N SER A 59 -22.38 -27.71 2.17
CA SER A 59 -22.63 -27.15 3.49
C SER A 59 -24.09 -26.72 3.73
N GLY A 60 -24.89 -26.66 2.68
CA GLY A 60 -26.28 -26.19 2.77
C GLY A 60 -26.44 -24.68 2.74
N VAL A 61 -25.40 -23.92 2.38
CA VAL A 61 -25.50 -22.47 2.11
C VAL A 61 -26.48 -22.21 0.98
N THR A 62 -26.50 -23.07 -0.01
CA THR A 62 -27.45 -23.05 -1.13
C THR A 62 -27.83 -24.48 -1.51
N THR A 63 -28.96 -24.63 -2.17
CA THR A 63 -29.41 -25.91 -2.74
C THR A 63 -28.92 -26.11 -4.18
N THR A 64 -28.58 -25.02 -4.86
CA THR A 64 -28.15 -25.01 -6.25
C THR A 64 -26.78 -24.35 -6.38
N ARG A 65 -25.90 -24.91 -7.20
CA ARG A 65 -24.58 -24.35 -7.46
C ARG A 65 -24.74 -22.98 -8.14
N PRO A 66 -24.11 -21.90 -7.62
CA PRO A 66 -24.23 -20.58 -8.25
C PRO A 66 -23.59 -20.57 -9.63
N GLN A 67 -24.27 -19.97 -10.61
CA GLN A 67 -23.86 -19.96 -12.00
C GLN A 67 -23.24 -18.62 -12.43
N ASP A 68 -23.49 -17.57 -11.68
CA ASP A 68 -23.02 -16.23 -12.01
C ASP A 68 -22.40 -15.55 -10.77
N ASN A 69 -21.64 -14.48 -11.02
CA ASN A 69 -20.93 -13.75 -9.95
C ASN A 69 -21.90 -13.03 -9.01
N ASP A 70 -23.03 -12.57 -9.49
CA ASP A 70 -24.02 -11.86 -8.68
C ASP A 70 -24.64 -12.81 -7.65
N THR A 71 -25.05 -14.01 -8.08
CA THR A 71 -25.56 -15.05 -7.18
C THR A 71 -24.49 -15.50 -6.18
N PHE A 72 -23.26 -15.72 -6.65
CA PHE A 72 -22.15 -16.09 -5.79
C PHE A 72 -21.89 -15.03 -4.71
N THR A 73 -21.84 -13.77 -5.09
CA THR A 73 -21.58 -12.65 -4.16
C THR A 73 -22.67 -12.54 -3.12
N ARG A 74 -23.94 -12.71 -3.50
CA ARG A 74 -25.07 -12.71 -2.54
C ARG A 74 -24.95 -13.85 -1.53
N LEU A 75 -24.52 -15.03 -1.96
CA LEU A 75 -24.34 -16.19 -1.09
C LEU A 75 -23.16 -16.04 -0.11
N THR A 76 -22.26 -15.12 -0.33
CA THR A 76 -21.15 -14.85 0.60
C THR A 76 -21.54 -13.93 1.76
N ARG A 77 -22.72 -13.34 1.73
CA ARG A 77 -23.21 -12.47 2.81
C ARG A 77 -23.51 -13.25 4.08
N ASN A 78 -23.20 -12.66 5.22
CA ASN A 78 -23.46 -13.27 6.52
C ASN A 78 -24.97 -13.53 6.73
N ASP A 79 -25.28 -14.69 7.31
CA ASP A 79 -26.61 -15.04 7.78
C ASP A 79 -26.51 -15.41 9.27
N GLU A 80 -27.33 -14.79 10.10
CA GLU A 80 -27.32 -14.99 11.55
C GLU A 80 -27.67 -16.43 11.96
N LYS A 81 -28.35 -17.17 11.10
CA LYS A 81 -28.76 -18.56 11.34
C LYS A 81 -27.70 -19.58 10.97
N ASP A 82 -26.57 -19.16 10.40
CA ASP A 82 -25.53 -20.05 9.96
C ASP A 82 -24.82 -20.71 11.15
N ASP A 83 -24.50 -21.98 10.99
CA ASP A 83 -23.54 -22.67 11.84
C ASP A 83 -22.10 -22.23 11.50
N TRP A 84 -21.14 -22.77 12.25
CA TRP A 84 -19.72 -22.42 12.06
C TRP A 84 -19.20 -22.78 10.66
N LEU A 85 -19.68 -23.91 10.09
CA LEU A 85 -19.21 -24.36 8.77
C LEU A 85 -19.74 -23.48 7.65
N LYS A 86 -21.03 -23.16 7.64
CA LYS A 86 -21.64 -22.24 6.67
C LYS A 86 -20.98 -20.86 6.73
N ARG A 87 -20.79 -20.33 7.93
CA ARG A 87 -20.06 -19.07 8.14
C ARG A 87 -18.66 -19.10 7.57
N GLY A 88 -17.94 -20.20 7.82
CA GLY A 88 -16.58 -20.39 7.30
C GLY A 88 -16.56 -20.46 5.79
N VAL A 89 -17.46 -21.20 5.16
CA VAL A 89 -17.55 -21.29 3.70
C VAL A 89 -17.85 -19.93 3.08
N ARG A 90 -18.84 -19.20 3.61
CA ARG A 90 -19.20 -17.86 3.12
C ARG A 90 -18.02 -16.89 3.25
N SER A 91 -17.39 -16.86 4.41
CA SER A 91 -16.27 -15.97 4.70
C SER A 91 -15.05 -16.26 3.82
N ASP A 92 -14.66 -17.52 3.72
CA ASP A 92 -13.51 -17.93 2.91
C ASP A 92 -13.73 -17.65 1.42
N ALA A 93 -14.93 -17.94 0.92
CA ALA A 93 -15.30 -17.66 -0.47
C ALA A 93 -15.32 -16.15 -0.77
N ALA A 94 -15.83 -15.34 0.15
CA ALA A 94 -15.83 -13.90 0.03
C ALA A 94 -14.40 -13.32 -0.01
N ASP A 95 -13.53 -13.79 0.86
CA ASP A 95 -12.14 -13.33 0.93
C ASP A 95 -11.40 -13.66 -0.37
N LEU A 96 -11.54 -14.88 -0.87
CA LEU A 96 -10.91 -15.26 -2.13
C LEU A 96 -11.47 -14.49 -3.32
N TYR A 97 -12.78 -14.29 -3.38
CA TYR A 97 -13.41 -13.51 -4.45
C TYR A 97 -12.88 -12.08 -4.48
N ARG A 98 -12.77 -11.43 -3.32
CA ARG A 98 -12.20 -10.08 -3.23
C ARG A 98 -10.73 -10.05 -3.66
N GLN A 99 -9.95 -11.08 -3.35
CA GLN A 99 -8.56 -11.20 -3.78
C GLN A 99 -8.42 -11.35 -5.30
N GLN A 100 -9.43 -11.89 -5.98
CA GLN A 100 -9.44 -12.11 -7.41
C GLN A 100 -10.08 -10.97 -8.21
N ASP A 101 -10.64 -9.97 -7.55
CA ASP A 101 -11.25 -8.83 -8.20
C ASP A 101 -10.21 -7.81 -8.68
N LEU A 102 -10.51 -7.20 -9.83
CA LEU A 102 -9.87 -5.94 -10.21
C LEU A 102 -10.53 -4.82 -9.40
N ASN A 103 -9.73 -4.08 -8.64
CA ASN A 103 -10.20 -2.96 -7.83
C ASN A 103 -9.72 -1.64 -8.41
N VAL A 104 -10.61 -0.66 -8.43
CA VAL A 104 -10.29 0.72 -8.77
C VAL A 104 -10.57 1.57 -7.54
N THR A 105 -9.56 2.29 -7.08
CA THR A 105 -9.66 3.17 -5.91
C THR A 105 -9.40 4.60 -6.34
N LEU A 106 -10.28 5.50 -5.94
CA LEU A 106 -10.14 6.95 -6.12
C LEU A 106 -10.21 7.60 -4.74
N GLU A 107 -9.15 8.34 -4.39
CA GLU A 107 -9.08 9.08 -3.13
C GLU A 107 -8.68 10.52 -3.39
N HIS A 108 -9.19 11.42 -2.57
CA HIS A 108 -8.80 12.81 -2.58
C HIS A 108 -8.47 13.27 -1.17
N ASP A 109 -7.25 13.77 -0.98
CA ASP A 109 -6.75 14.29 0.28
C ASP A 109 -6.47 15.79 0.17
N TYR A 110 -6.79 16.49 1.24
CA TYR A 110 -6.40 17.85 1.46
C TYR A 110 -5.63 17.95 2.78
N TRP A 111 -4.46 18.57 2.75
CA TRP A 111 -3.68 18.82 3.96
C TRP A 111 -2.97 20.16 3.87
N GLY A 112 -2.58 20.66 5.02
CA GLY A 112 -1.90 21.93 5.07
C GLY A 112 -1.37 22.26 6.45
N SER A 113 -0.60 23.32 6.51
CA SER A 113 -0.09 23.90 7.73
C SER A 113 -0.05 25.42 7.60
N SER A 114 -0.33 26.12 8.69
CA SER A 114 -0.16 27.58 8.74
C SER A 114 1.31 27.94 8.86
N GLY A 115 1.70 29.03 8.21
CA GLY A 115 3.08 29.47 8.26
C GLY A 115 3.30 30.75 7.50
N THR A 116 4.54 31.00 7.11
CA THR A 116 4.94 32.19 6.38
C THR A 116 4.77 31.99 4.88
N GLY A 117 4.11 32.92 4.21
CA GLY A 117 3.91 32.84 2.75
C GLY A 117 5.21 32.67 1.99
N GLY A 118 5.24 31.77 1.03
CA GLY A 118 6.41 31.38 0.25
C GLY A 118 7.28 30.29 0.89
N TYR A 119 7.16 30.06 2.19
CA TYR A 119 7.98 29.12 2.95
C TYR A 119 7.19 27.94 3.51
N SER A 120 6.23 28.21 4.38
CA SER A 120 5.61 27.19 5.22
C SER A 120 4.09 27.28 5.33
N ASP A 121 3.45 28.21 4.65
CA ASP A 121 1.99 28.31 4.59
C ASP A 121 1.44 27.33 3.55
N LEU A 122 1.48 26.04 3.87
CA LEU A 122 1.21 24.96 2.94
C LEU A 122 -0.27 24.66 2.80
N LYS A 123 -0.74 24.61 1.56
CA LYS A 123 -2.02 24.04 1.15
C LYS A 123 -1.77 23.02 0.05
N ALA A 124 -2.18 21.79 0.28
CA ALA A 124 -1.92 20.71 -0.65
C ALA A 124 -3.18 19.90 -0.93
N HIS A 125 -3.32 19.47 -2.17
CA HIS A 125 -4.36 18.57 -2.63
C HIS A 125 -3.71 17.40 -3.34
N THR A 126 -4.17 16.18 -3.06
CA THR A 126 -3.78 15.00 -3.81
C THR A 126 -5.02 14.24 -4.24
N THR A 127 -5.11 13.93 -5.53
CA THR A 127 -6.09 12.98 -6.05
C THR A 127 -5.34 11.74 -6.50
N MET A 128 -5.67 10.61 -5.90
CA MET A 128 -5.03 9.32 -6.17
C MET A 128 -5.98 8.42 -6.95
N LEU A 129 -5.49 7.85 -8.02
CA LEU A 129 -6.14 6.78 -8.75
C LEU A 129 -5.26 5.53 -8.69
N GLN A 130 -5.81 4.44 -8.19
CA GLN A 130 -5.13 3.16 -8.16
C GLN A 130 -6.00 2.08 -8.79
N VAL A 131 -5.38 1.28 -9.65
CA VAL A 131 -5.99 0.07 -10.20
C VAL A 131 -5.14 -1.10 -9.75
N ASP A 132 -5.75 -2.09 -9.12
CA ASP A 132 -5.06 -3.30 -8.72
C ASP A 132 -5.81 -4.54 -9.19
N ALA A 133 -5.06 -5.57 -9.51
CA ALA A 133 -5.57 -6.82 -10.03
C ALA A 133 -4.69 -7.99 -9.59
N PRO A 134 -5.26 -9.20 -9.49
CA PRO A 134 -4.47 -10.39 -9.21
C PRO A 134 -3.43 -10.63 -10.29
N TYR A 135 -2.25 -11.00 -9.86
CA TYR A 135 -1.17 -11.44 -10.75
C TYR A 135 -0.28 -12.43 -10.01
N SER A 136 -0.07 -13.62 -10.60
CA SER A 136 0.67 -14.70 -9.95
C SER A 136 0.03 -15.03 -8.58
N ASP A 137 0.80 -15.19 -7.52
CA ASP A 137 0.34 -15.43 -6.15
C ASP A 137 0.15 -14.15 -5.33
N GLY A 138 -0.07 -13.04 -5.98
CA GLY A 138 -0.24 -11.74 -5.34
C GLY A 138 -1.10 -10.79 -6.16
N ARG A 139 -0.91 -9.50 -5.93
CA ARG A 139 -1.63 -8.45 -6.64
C ARG A 139 -0.66 -7.44 -7.23
N MET A 140 -0.87 -7.11 -8.50
CA MET A 140 -0.22 -5.97 -9.14
C MET A 140 -1.05 -4.72 -8.95
N PHE A 141 -0.41 -3.57 -8.88
CA PHE A 141 -1.09 -2.29 -8.91
C PHE A 141 -0.39 -1.30 -9.85
N PHE A 142 -1.20 -0.42 -10.39
CA PHE A 142 -0.79 0.83 -11.01
C PHE A 142 -1.42 1.98 -10.22
N ARG A 143 -0.62 2.98 -9.89
CA ARG A 143 -1.07 4.15 -9.14
C ARG A 143 -0.62 5.44 -9.82
N SER A 144 -1.49 6.42 -9.84
CA SER A 144 -1.18 7.78 -10.25
C SER A 144 -1.70 8.75 -9.21
N ASP A 145 -0.84 9.66 -8.76
CA ASP A 145 -1.20 10.74 -7.84
C ASP A 145 -1.09 12.08 -8.57
N PHE A 146 -2.18 12.85 -8.54
CA PHE A 146 -2.21 14.22 -9.04
C PHE A 146 -2.06 15.14 -7.83
N VAL A 147 -0.92 15.82 -7.72
CA VAL A 147 -0.56 16.62 -6.56
C VAL A 147 -0.51 18.08 -6.93
N ASN A 148 -1.15 18.90 -6.10
CA ASN A 148 -1.04 20.36 -6.15
C ASN A 148 -0.60 20.86 -4.80
N MET A 149 0.48 21.62 -4.75
CA MET A 149 1.00 22.22 -3.52
C MET A 149 1.20 23.71 -3.72
N ASN A 150 0.75 24.49 -2.75
CA ASN A 150 0.85 25.94 -2.74
C ASN A 150 1.29 26.41 -1.35
N VAL A 151 2.37 27.17 -1.28
CA VAL A 151 2.86 27.77 -0.03
C VAL A 151 2.71 29.28 -0.01
N GLY A 152 1.91 29.85 -0.90
CA GLY A 152 1.67 31.27 -0.99
C GLY A 152 2.77 32.03 -1.73
N SER A 153 2.93 33.27 -1.40
CA SER A 153 3.87 34.16 -2.08
C SER A 153 4.80 34.84 -1.07
N PHE A 154 6.06 35.04 -1.49
CA PHE A 154 6.98 35.89 -0.73
C PHE A 154 6.47 37.32 -0.69
N SER A 155 6.69 38.01 0.41
CA SER A 155 6.34 39.45 0.53
C SER A 155 7.22 40.33 -0.35
N THR A 156 6.73 41.51 -0.63
CA THR A 156 7.46 42.52 -1.43
C THR A 156 7.65 43.81 -0.65
N ASN A 157 8.73 44.55 -0.94
CA ASN A 157 8.95 45.87 -0.46
C ASN A 157 8.20 46.94 -1.32
N ALA A 158 8.34 48.20 -0.96
CA ALA A 158 7.67 49.33 -1.67
C ALA A 158 8.09 49.43 -3.15
N ASP A 159 9.25 48.96 -3.51
CA ASP A 159 9.78 49.00 -4.89
C ASP A 159 9.36 47.79 -5.72
N GLY A 160 8.53 46.89 -5.18
CA GLY A 160 8.10 45.66 -5.84
C GLY A 160 9.16 44.56 -5.87
N LYS A 161 10.26 44.72 -5.15
CA LYS A 161 11.28 43.68 -4.97
C LYS A 161 10.87 42.73 -3.86
N TRP A 162 11.38 41.50 -3.91
CA TRP A 162 11.11 40.53 -2.85
C TRP A 162 11.72 41.01 -1.54
N ASP A 163 10.89 41.04 -0.51
CA ASP A 163 11.25 41.46 0.84
C ASP A 163 11.87 40.33 1.67
N ASP A 164 11.88 39.13 1.12
CA ASP A 164 12.34 37.90 1.78
C ASP A 164 13.77 37.54 1.38
N ASN A 165 14.47 36.89 2.28
CA ASN A 165 15.85 36.40 2.07
C ASN A 165 15.88 35.02 1.46
N TRP A 166 15.02 34.73 0.50
CA TRP A 166 14.96 33.47 -0.17
C TRP A 166 16.12 33.28 -1.16
N GLY A 167 16.79 32.13 -1.07
CA GLY A 167 17.83 31.77 -2.02
C GLY A 167 18.91 32.84 -2.15
N THR A 168 19.16 33.30 -3.36
CA THR A 168 20.16 34.33 -3.64
C THR A 168 19.64 35.77 -3.42
N CYS A 169 18.42 35.94 -2.97
CA CYS A 169 17.86 37.29 -2.72
C CYS A 169 18.57 38.02 -1.59
N ILE A 170 19.33 37.33 -0.75
CA ILE A 170 20.22 37.95 0.24
C ILE A 170 21.35 38.76 -0.42
N LEU A 171 21.85 38.26 -1.56
CA LEU A 171 23.01 38.84 -2.25
C LEU A 171 22.61 39.84 -3.33
N GLN A 172 21.47 39.63 -3.95
CA GLN A 172 20.92 40.45 -5.01
C GLN A 172 19.42 40.58 -4.87
N ASP A 173 18.87 41.73 -5.18
CA ASP A 173 17.44 41.91 -5.21
C ASP A 173 16.76 40.94 -6.18
N CYS A 174 15.70 40.31 -5.73
CA CYS A 174 14.85 39.47 -6.54
C CYS A 174 13.61 40.22 -7.01
N SER A 175 13.18 39.87 -8.22
CA SER A 175 11.96 40.42 -8.81
C SER A 175 11.24 39.37 -9.64
N GLY A 176 10.02 39.65 -10.05
CA GLY A 176 9.19 38.73 -10.81
C GLY A 176 8.21 37.98 -9.96
N ASN A 177 7.77 36.82 -10.47
CA ASN A 177 6.76 36.02 -9.81
C ASN A 177 7.27 35.45 -8.48
N ARG A 178 6.60 35.83 -7.39
CA ARG A 178 6.93 35.43 -6.01
C ARG A 178 6.04 34.30 -5.47
N SER A 179 5.08 33.85 -6.25
CA SER A 179 4.23 32.72 -5.87
C SER A 179 5.02 31.42 -5.90
N GLN A 180 4.81 30.61 -4.88
CA GLN A 180 5.43 29.30 -4.74
C GLN A 180 4.34 28.24 -4.77
N SER A 181 4.09 27.71 -5.96
CA SER A 181 3.13 26.63 -6.16
C SER A 181 3.61 25.73 -7.29
N ASP A 182 3.36 24.43 -7.14
CA ASP A 182 3.63 23.44 -8.15
C ASP A 182 2.50 22.42 -8.21
N SER A 183 2.32 21.85 -9.39
CA SER A 183 1.42 20.73 -9.60
C SER A 183 2.05 19.73 -10.54
N GLY A 184 1.68 18.47 -10.39
CA GLY A 184 2.21 17.41 -11.22
C GLY A 184 1.52 16.10 -10.96
N ALA A 185 1.91 15.10 -11.75
CA ALA A 185 1.40 13.74 -11.63
C ALA A 185 2.54 12.76 -11.43
N SER A 186 2.42 11.88 -10.47
CA SER A 186 3.30 10.74 -10.27
C SER A 186 2.67 9.48 -10.84
N VAL A 187 3.52 8.54 -11.22
CA VAL A 187 3.10 7.19 -11.62
C VAL A 187 3.93 6.17 -10.86
N ALA A 188 3.31 5.05 -10.51
CA ALA A 188 3.99 3.94 -9.85
C ALA A 188 3.34 2.63 -10.26
N VAL A 189 4.14 1.59 -10.27
CA VAL A 189 3.70 0.20 -10.42
C VAL A 189 4.30 -0.63 -9.31
N GLY A 190 3.62 -1.68 -8.92
CA GLY A 190 4.13 -2.57 -7.90
C GLY A 190 3.38 -3.90 -7.84
N TRP A 191 3.85 -4.74 -6.97
CA TRP A 191 3.29 -6.05 -6.72
C TRP A 191 3.51 -6.43 -5.27
N ARG A 192 2.56 -7.15 -4.70
CA ARG A 192 2.63 -7.62 -3.30
C ARG A 192 1.95 -8.97 -3.13
N ASN A 193 2.46 -9.74 -2.21
CA ASN A 193 1.79 -10.88 -1.58
C ASN A 193 2.07 -10.85 -0.07
N ASP A 194 1.85 -11.95 0.63
CA ASP A 194 2.06 -12.02 2.08
C ASP A 194 3.55 -11.99 2.49
N VAL A 195 4.45 -12.27 1.57
CA VAL A 195 5.90 -12.36 1.81
C VAL A 195 6.64 -11.18 1.21
N TRP A 196 6.40 -10.87 -0.06
CA TRP A 196 7.08 -9.84 -0.83
C TRP A 196 6.20 -8.65 -1.14
N SER A 197 6.81 -7.48 -1.15
CA SER A 197 6.20 -6.26 -1.67
C SER A 197 7.26 -5.44 -2.36
N TRP A 198 6.99 -4.91 -3.54
CA TRP A 198 7.87 -3.97 -4.20
C TRP A 198 7.07 -2.96 -5.02
N ASP A 199 7.63 -1.79 -5.19
CA ASP A 199 7.08 -0.76 -6.05
C ASP A 199 8.21 0.08 -6.67
N ILE A 200 7.92 0.67 -7.80
CA ILE A 200 8.78 1.63 -8.49
C ILE A 200 7.90 2.68 -9.14
N GLY A 201 8.32 3.91 -9.08
CA GLY A 201 7.60 5.02 -9.66
C GLY A 201 8.39 6.30 -9.67
N THR A 202 7.70 7.41 -9.87
CA THR A 202 8.30 8.74 -9.89
C THR A 202 7.69 9.61 -8.81
N THR A 203 8.42 10.63 -8.38
CA THR A 203 7.82 11.79 -7.71
C THR A 203 7.00 12.58 -8.74
N PRO A 204 6.11 13.49 -8.32
CA PRO A 204 5.23 14.16 -9.28
C PRO A 204 6.02 14.89 -10.38
N MET A 205 5.75 14.49 -11.61
CA MET A 205 6.28 15.16 -12.82
C MET A 205 5.55 16.50 -12.98
N GLY A 206 6.30 17.55 -13.15
CA GLY A 206 5.81 18.92 -13.15
C GLY A 206 6.34 19.75 -11.98
N PHE A 207 6.82 19.11 -10.93
CA PHE A 207 7.58 19.77 -9.86
C PHE A 207 9.01 20.07 -10.29
N ASN A 208 9.70 20.92 -9.55
CA ASN A 208 11.06 21.37 -9.92
C ASN A 208 12.10 20.26 -9.83
N VAL A 209 11.90 19.30 -8.93
CA VAL A 209 12.78 18.13 -8.78
C VAL A 209 11.96 16.87 -8.92
N VAL A 210 12.32 16.03 -9.88
CA VAL A 210 11.66 14.76 -10.17
C VAL A 210 12.67 13.64 -10.07
N ASP A 211 12.34 12.59 -9.32
CA ASP A 211 13.19 11.44 -9.10
C ASP A 211 12.41 10.13 -9.25
N VAL A 212 13.15 9.07 -9.54
CA VAL A 212 12.62 7.69 -9.43
C VAL A 212 12.70 7.28 -7.97
N VAL A 213 11.59 6.74 -7.47
CA VAL A 213 11.43 6.28 -6.09
C VAL A 213 10.86 4.86 -6.07
N GLY A 214 10.96 4.20 -4.96
CA GLY A 214 10.42 2.87 -4.82
C GLY A 214 10.94 2.16 -3.57
N GLY A 215 10.53 0.91 -3.44
CA GLY A 215 10.96 0.10 -2.30
C GLY A 215 10.73 -1.37 -2.55
N ILE A 216 11.36 -2.17 -1.71
CA ILE A 216 11.17 -3.61 -1.65
C ILE A 216 11.12 -4.04 -0.19
N SER A 217 10.23 -4.97 0.13
CA SER A 217 10.16 -5.55 1.46
C SER A 217 9.99 -7.06 1.40
N TYR A 218 10.51 -7.71 2.42
CA TYR A 218 10.37 -9.14 2.63
C TYR A 218 9.93 -9.40 4.06
N SER A 219 8.92 -10.25 4.22
CA SER A 219 8.37 -10.64 5.52
C SER A 219 8.39 -12.15 5.67
N ASP A 220 8.80 -12.62 6.84
CA ASP A 220 8.79 -14.03 7.20
C ASP A 220 8.69 -14.19 8.72
N ASP A 221 8.61 -15.43 9.17
CA ASP A 221 8.51 -15.78 10.58
C ASP A 221 9.65 -16.71 10.99
N ILE A 222 10.17 -16.51 12.19
CA ILE A 222 11.07 -17.44 12.88
C ILE A 222 10.36 -17.87 14.15
N GLY A 223 9.60 -18.98 14.07
CA GLY A 223 8.75 -19.40 15.18
C GLY A 223 7.69 -18.34 15.50
N PRO A 224 7.60 -17.86 16.76
CA PRO A 224 6.64 -16.82 17.14
C PRO A 224 7.09 -15.39 16.78
N LEU A 225 8.29 -15.23 16.24
CA LEU A 225 8.83 -13.93 15.84
C LEU A 225 8.56 -13.68 14.37
N GLY A 226 7.73 -12.68 14.07
CA GLY A 226 7.57 -12.15 12.72
C GLY A 226 8.56 -11.03 12.47
N TYR A 227 9.11 -10.97 11.27
CA TYR A 227 10.00 -9.88 10.87
C TYR A 227 9.71 -9.41 9.45
N THR A 228 9.98 -8.14 9.22
CA THR A 228 9.94 -7.51 7.90
C THR A 228 11.20 -6.68 7.71
N VAL A 229 11.90 -6.91 6.61
CA VAL A 229 13.03 -6.07 6.20
C VAL A 229 12.65 -5.30 4.93
N ASN A 230 13.11 -4.07 4.83
CA ASN A 230 12.85 -3.26 3.64
C ASN A 230 14.05 -2.41 3.26
N ALA A 231 14.09 -2.05 1.98
CA ALA A 231 14.96 -1.01 1.44
C ALA A 231 14.10 -0.08 0.59
N HIS A 232 14.32 1.22 0.68
CA HIS A 232 13.44 2.19 0.06
C HIS A 232 14.14 3.49 -0.33
N ARG A 233 13.54 4.16 -1.30
CA ARG A 233 13.74 5.59 -1.60
C ARG A 233 12.36 6.24 -1.64
N ARG A 234 12.12 7.20 -0.73
CA ARG A 234 10.83 7.88 -0.61
C ARG A 234 11.01 9.39 -0.54
N PRO A 235 10.07 10.17 -1.09
CA PRO A 235 10.11 11.62 -0.92
C PRO A 235 9.73 12.00 0.51
N ILE A 236 10.26 13.14 0.95
CA ILE A 236 9.85 13.79 2.20
C ILE A 236 8.75 14.79 1.85
N SER A 237 7.63 14.71 2.52
CA SER A 237 6.42 15.50 2.20
C SER A 237 6.11 16.59 3.21
N SER A 238 7.05 16.94 4.07
CA SER A 238 6.84 17.94 5.13
C SER A 238 6.71 19.37 4.63
N SER A 239 7.24 19.67 3.45
CA SER A 239 7.19 21.00 2.84
C SER A 239 7.24 20.89 1.31
N LEU A 240 6.88 21.97 0.62
CA LEU A 240 7.06 22.04 -0.84
C LEU A 240 8.53 21.91 -1.21
N LEU A 241 9.43 22.57 -0.49
CA LEU A 241 10.87 22.46 -0.72
C LEU A 241 11.35 21.02 -0.64
N ALA A 242 10.99 20.29 0.40
CA ALA A 242 11.40 18.91 0.59
C ALA A 242 10.77 17.97 -0.43
N PHE A 243 9.50 18.13 -0.71
CA PHE A 243 8.75 17.22 -1.57
C PHE A 243 9.06 17.42 -3.06
N GLY A 244 8.90 18.64 -3.54
CA GLY A 244 8.97 18.94 -4.97
C GLY A 244 10.14 19.84 -5.37
N GLY A 245 10.84 20.41 -4.40
CA GLY A 245 11.84 21.43 -4.64
C GLY A 245 11.25 22.81 -4.92
N GLN A 246 12.03 23.82 -4.70
CA GLN A 246 11.69 25.21 -5.03
C GLN A 246 12.81 25.85 -5.84
N LYS A 247 12.47 26.87 -6.58
CA LYS A 247 13.36 27.51 -7.55
C LYS A 247 13.77 28.89 -7.06
N ASP A 248 15.04 29.22 -7.25
CA ASP A 248 15.53 30.59 -7.08
C ASP A 248 14.80 31.55 -8.03
N SER A 249 14.84 32.84 -7.71
CA SER A 249 14.31 33.84 -8.63
C SER A 249 14.97 33.74 -10.00
N PRO A 250 14.21 33.64 -11.10
CA PRO A 250 14.79 33.64 -12.46
C PRO A 250 15.57 34.92 -12.76
N SER A 251 15.31 36.02 -12.07
CA SER A 251 16.09 37.25 -12.21
C SER A 251 17.53 37.11 -11.73
N ASN A 252 17.80 36.13 -10.87
CA ASN A 252 19.16 35.82 -10.38
C ASN A 252 19.74 34.60 -11.08
N THR A 253 19.42 33.40 -10.60
CA THR A 253 20.06 32.17 -11.07
C THR A 253 19.07 31.13 -11.61
N GLY A 254 17.82 31.14 -11.16
CA GLY A 254 16.87 30.08 -11.45
C GLY A 254 17.25 28.70 -10.91
N LYS A 255 18.22 28.64 -9.99
CA LYS A 255 18.72 27.42 -9.40
C LYS A 255 17.63 26.71 -8.58
N LYS A 256 17.62 25.37 -8.61
CA LYS A 256 16.62 24.58 -7.88
C LYS A 256 17.22 24.07 -6.57
N TRP A 257 16.41 24.08 -5.51
CA TRP A 257 16.78 23.54 -4.20
C TRP A 257 15.73 22.57 -3.70
N GLY A 258 16.16 21.58 -2.94
CA GLY A 258 15.28 20.64 -2.26
C GLY A 258 14.99 19.39 -3.07
N GLY A 259 13.76 18.91 -3.02
CA GLY A 259 13.43 17.59 -3.52
C GLY A 259 14.16 16.52 -2.71
N VAL A 260 13.91 16.52 -1.40
CA VAL A 260 14.60 15.64 -0.45
C VAL A 260 14.07 14.23 -0.56
N ARG A 261 14.98 13.27 -0.67
CA ARG A 261 14.67 11.84 -0.73
C ARG A 261 15.32 11.12 0.44
N ALA A 262 14.55 10.22 1.04
CA ALA A 262 15.02 9.35 2.10
C ALA A 262 15.41 8.00 1.49
N ASP A 263 16.69 7.71 1.44
CA ASP A 263 17.23 6.42 1.02
C ASP A 263 17.62 5.65 2.26
N GLY A 264 17.01 4.51 2.47
CA GLY A 264 17.24 3.81 3.71
C GLY A 264 16.80 2.37 3.74
N VAL A 265 16.98 1.80 4.93
CA VAL A 265 16.60 0.44 5.26
C VAL A 265 15.78 0.44 6.54
N GLY A 266 14.94 -0.58 6.70
CA GLY A 266 14.12 -0.74 7.89
C GLY A 266 13.99 -2.20 8.30
N LEU A 267 13.79 -2.41 9.59
CA LEU A 267 13.51 -3.70 10.20
C LEU A 267 12.32 -3.53 11.13
N SER A 268 11.31 -4.38 10.97
CA SER A 268 10.18 -4.47 11.90
C SER A 268 10.13 -5.87 12.49
N LEU A 269 9.91 -5.95 13.79
CA LEU A 269 9.81 -7.19 14.53
C LEU A 269 8.48 -7.22 15.29
N SER A 270 7.84 -8.39 15.29
CA SER A 270 6.68 -8.63 16.13
C SER A 270 6.79 -10.00 16.80
N TYR A 271 6.49 -10.05 18.07
CA TYR A 271 6.56 -11.27 18.87
C TYR A 271 5.19 -11.52 19.50
N ASP A 272 4.55 -12.61 19.07
CA ASP A 272 3.25 -13.03 19.56
C ASP A 272 3.19 -14.55 19.57
N LYS A 273 3.00 -15.14 20.75
CA LYS A 273 2.87 -16.58 20.94
C LYS A 273 1.43 -17.08 20.86
N GLY A 274 0.48 -16.23 20.43
CA GLY A 274 -0.93 -16.53 20.53
C GLY A 274 -1.54 -16.29 21.91
N GLU A 275 -0.78 -15.69 22.80
CA GLU A 275 -1.22 -15.26 24.13
C GLU A 275 -1.89 -13.88 24.08
N ALA A 276 -2.40 -13.41 25.22
CA ALA A 276 -3.03 -12.09 25.32
C ALA A 276 -2.06 -10.93 25.07
N ASN A 277 -0.76 -11.16 25.21
CA ASN A 277 0.28 -10.15 25.13
C ASN A 277 1.08 -10.28 23.85
N GLY A 278 1.53 -9.14 23.32
CA GLY A 278 2.47 -9.09 22.22
C GLY A 278 3.38 -7.87 22.32
N VAL A 279 4.56 -7.97 21.70
CA VAL A 279 5.55 -6.91 21.63
C VAL A 279 5.95 -6.69 20.20
N TRP A 280 6.13 -5.43 19.82
CA TRP A 280 6.64 -5.09 18.50
C TRP A 280 7.72 -4.00 18.61
N ALA A 281 8.62 -3.99 17.65
CA ALA A 281 9.66 -2.98 17.53
C ALA A 281 9.93 -2.69 16.06
N SER A 282 10.27 -1.45 15.75
CA SER A 282 10.76 -1.09 14.43
C SER A 282 11.98 -0.18 14.53
N LEU A 283 12.91 -0.37 13.62
CA LEU A 283 14.13 0.42 13.49
C LEU A 283 14.33 0.76 12.03
N SER A 284 14.56 2.01 11.72
CA SER A 284 14.89 2.45 10.35
C SER A 284 15.98 3.50 10.36
N GLY A 285 16.79 3.50 9.32
CA GLY A 285 17.81 4.50 9.08
C GLY A 285 17.75 4.99 7.64
N ASP A 286 17.73 6.31 7.47
CA ASP A 286 17.67 6.96 6.17
C ASP A 286 18.77 7.98 6.00
N GLN A 287 19.33 8.06 4.81
CA GLN A 287 20.09 9.20 4.35
C GLN A 287 19.14 10.14 3.61
N LEU A 288 19.13 11.41 4.01
CA LEU A 288 18.29 12.44 3.41
C LEU A 288 19.15 13.28 2.48
N THR A 289 18.85 13.26 1.19
CA THR A 289 19.57 14.00 0.16
C THR A 289 18.63 14.78 -0.73
N GLY A 290 19.08 15.92 -1.22
CA GLY A 290 18.32 16.75 -2.14
C GLY A 290 19.26 17.64 -2.96
N LYS A 291 18.70 18.36 -3.93
CA LYS A 291 19.47 19.26 -4.76
C LYS A 291 19.87 20.51 -3.98
N ASN A 292 21.18 20.80 -3.97
CA ASN A 292 21.76 22.00 -3.40
C ASN A 292 21.36 22.27 -1.93
N VAL A 293 21.07 21.21 -1.20
CA VAL A 293 20.79 21.20 0.24
C VAL A 293 21.76 20.22 0.91
N GLU A 294 22.04 20.45 2.17
CA GLU A 294 22.93 19.58 2.94
C GLU A 294 22.31 18.19 3.13
N ASP A 295 23.16 17.18 3.05
CA ASP A 295 22.78 15.83 3.36
C ASP A 295 22.56 15.68 4.87
N ASN A 296 21.64 14.80 5.24
CA ASN A 296 21.31 14.56 6.63
C ASN A 296 21.02 13.08 6.84
N TRP A 297 21.00 12.66 8.09
CA TRP A 297 20.66 11.30 8.51
C TRP A 297 19.46 11.31 9.42
N ARG A 298 18.64 10.26 9.34
CA ARG A 298 17.48 10.07 10.21
C ARG A 298 17.45 8.64 10.69
N VAL A 299 17.39 8.47 12.01
CA VAL A 299 17.16 7.17 12.63
C VAL A 299 15.85 7.23 13.39
N ARG A 300 14.99 6.25 13.15
CA ARG A 300 13.71 6.12 13.85
C ARG A 300 13.67 4.79 14.58
N TRP A 301 13.27 4.82 15.82
CA TRP A 301 13.01 3.64 16.61
C TRP A 301 11.65 3.78 17.26
N MET A 302 10.82 2.74 17.12
CA MET A 302 9.53 2.64 17.80
C MET A 302 9.40 1.25 18.42
N THR A 303 8.83 1.21 19.62
CA THR A 303 8.48 -0.03 20.30
C THR A 303 7.09 0.08 20.86
N GLY A 304 6.40 -1.04 20.96
CA GLY A 304 5.08 -1.07 21.53
C GLY A 304 4.77 -2.42 22.17
N TYR A 305 3.79 -2.37 23.04
CA TYR A 305 3.26 -3.53 23.74
C TYR A 305 1.74 -3.49 23.62
N TYR A 306 1.13 -4.63 23.38
CA TYR A 306 -0.32 -4.74 23.38
C TYR A 306 -0.80 -5.86 24.26
N TYR A 307 -2.00 -5.69 24.80
CA TYR A 307 -2.71 -6.66 25.62
C TYR A 307 -4.12 -6.81 25.08
N LYS A 308 -4.49 -8.04 24.70
CA LYS A 308 -5.84 -8.36 24.24
C LYS A 308 -6.71 -8.67 25.47
N VAL A 309 -7.80 -7.96 25.60
CA VAL A 309 -8.81 -8.14 26.68
C VAL A 309 -9.85 -9.14 26.27
#